data_6904019e907836b812547da2b0546342
#
_entry.id   6904019e907836b812547da2b0546342
#
_cell.length_a   1.000
_cell.length_b   1.000
_cell.length_c   1.000
_cell.angle_alpha   90.00
_cell.angle_beta   90.00
_cell.angle_gamma   90.00
#
_symmetry.space_group_name_H-M   'P 1'
#
loop_
_entity.id
_entity.type
_entity.pdbx_description
1 polymer ?
#
loop_
_entity_poly.entity_id
_entity_poly.type
_entity_poly.pdbx_seq_one_letter_code
_entity_poly.pdbx_strand_id
1 'polypeptide(L)'
;MNEFADNQDVLDLSDFFSKIYKNFYLIAGLSLCFAFIAFGLSFSFDKRYESNAILKVTNSSQTMNPISSNSSLGAIAAISGFSGSGADKGEYVMAVIKSRRFLETLLDNEGVLENLMAVESFDEESKSIEYNGFYDDETKQWSRPKKTLLLSLLGKNFITDKPTLLEAHEKYKNIVSIYQDRQDKFIRISVTHMSPIFANDLLALIVSNLNSIESKKDFLESREALDYLYEELDSSILIRDATSKLIESQLQKQMLTQISDDYLLQYIDRSYIPERKSSPSRLLFLIMGFFLGLFASFIYVFFYKEKED
;
A
#
# COMPACT_ATOMS: atom_id res chain seq x y z
N MET A 1 15.55 -65.57 -26.70
CA MET A 1 16.04 -64.41 -27.46
C MET A 1 14.89 -63.43 -27.56
N ASN A 2 15.00 -62.31 -26.85
CA ASN A 2 14.11 -61.13 -26.86
C ASN A 2 12.69 -61.27 -26.34
N GLU A 3 12.54 -61.24 -25.04
CA GLU A 3 11.39 -60.67 -24.35
C GLU A 3 11.86 -59.41 -23.62
N PHE A 4 11.85 -58.28 -24.33
CA PHE A 4 11.77 -56.97 -23.68
C PHE A 4 10.27 -56.61 -23.72
N ALA A 5 9.57 -56.99 -22.64
CA ALA A 5 8.26 -56.45 -22.35
C ALA A 5 8.39 -54.97 -22.09
N ASP A 6 7.97 -54.18 -23.03
CA ASP A 6 7.81 -52.76 -22.97
C ASP A 6 6.63 -52.43 -22.00
N ASN A 7 6.93 -52.33 -20.70
CA ASN A 7 6.02 -51.79 -19.73
C ASN A 7 6.04 -50.26 -19.90
N GLN A 8 5.41 -49.78 -20.97
CA GLN A 8 4.95 -48.41 -21.05
C GLN A 8 3.70 -48.33 -20.15
N ASP A 9 3.88 -47.79 -18.94
CA ASP A 9 2.78 -47.27 -18.13
C ASP A 9 2.12 -46.11 -18.91
N VAL A 10 1.38 -46.46 -19.95
CA VAL A 10 0.50 -45.51 -20.63
C VAL A 10 -0.62 -45.22 -19.64
N LEU A 11 -0.58 -44.05 -19.00
CA LEU A 11 -1.70 -43.54 -18.20
C LEU A 11 -2.92 -43.52 -19.10
N ASP A 12 -3.75 -44.57 -19.00
CA ASP A 12 -4.95 -44.70 -19.78
C ASP A 12 -5.96 -43.65 -19.24
N LEU A 13 -6.17 -42.59 -20.00
CA LEU A 13 -7.16 -41.55 -19.69
C LEU A 13 -8.55 -42.11 -19.41
N SER A 14 -8.88 -43.25 -20.03
CA SER A 14 -10.13 -43.96 -19.79
C SER A 14 -10.22 -44.49 -18.36
N ASP A 15 -9.16 -45.10 -17.87
CA ASP A 15 -9.09 -45.59 -16.49
C ASP A 15 -9.14 -44.46 -15.46
N PHE A 16 -8.53 -43.32 -15.78
CA PHE A 16 -8.59 -42.11 -14.95
C PHE A 16 -10.04 -41.62 -14.79
N PHE A 17 -10.76 -41.45 -15.87
CA PHE A 17 -12.18 -41.03 -15.83
C PHE A 17 -13.10 -42.06 -15.18
N SER A 18 -12.87 -43.34 -15.39
CA SER A 18 -13.60 -44.42 -14.77
C SER A 18 -13.45 -44.45 -13.25
N LYS A 19 -12.19 -44.28 -12.74
CA LYS A 19 -11.90 -44.20 -11.29
C LYS A 19 -12.57 -42.97 -10.65
N ILE A 20 -12.60 -41.82 -11.35
CA ILE A 20 -13.28 -40.62 -10.86
C ILE A 20 -14.78 -40.86 -10.75
N TYR A 21 -15.40 -41.43 -11.79
CA TYR A 21 -16.85 -41.67 -11.84
C TYR A 21 -17.29 -42.67 -10.76
N LYS A 22 -16.55 -43.76 -10.59
CA LYS A 22 -16.78 -44.79 -9.57
C LYS A 22 -16.73 -44.22 -8.14
N ASN A 23 -15.85 -43.21 -7.89
CA ASN A 23 -15.65 -42.63 -6.58
C ASN A 23 -16.20 -41.19 -6.46
N PHE A 24 -17.10 -40.79 -7.39
CA PHE A 24 -17.62 -39.42 -7.43
C PHE A 24 -18.22 -38.93 -6.11
N TYR A 25 -19.01 -39.77 -5.44
CA TYR A 25 -19.62 -39.42 -4.14
C TYR A 25 -18.58 -39.20 -3.04
N LEU A 26 -17.49 -39.96 -3.06
CA LEU A 26 -16.38 -39.82 -2.09
C LEU A 26 -15.62 -38.51 -2.39
N ILE A 27 -15.30 -38.26 -3.64
CA ILE A 27 -14.60 -37.01 -4.08
C ILE A 27 -15.46 -35.79 -3.73
N ALA A 28 -16.74 -35.79 -4.09
CA ALA A 28 -17.66 -34.70 -3.81
C ALA A 28 -17.87 -34.49 -2.29
N GLY A 29 -18.06 -35.58 -1.53
CA GLY A 29 -18.23 -35.51 -0.08
C GLY A 29 -17.02 -34.96 0.64
N LEU A 30 -15.80 -35.42 0.28
CA LEU A 30 -14.57 -34.93 0.88
C LEU A 30 -14.29 -33.47 0.51
N SER A 31 -14.51 -33.11 -0.75
CA SER A 31 -14.36 -31.71 -1.20
C SER A 31 -15.32 -30.78 -0.49
N LEU A 32 -16.58 -31.19 -0.30
CA LEU A 32 -17.57 -30.41 0.43
C LEU A 32 -17.21 -30.28 1.93
N CYS A 33 -16.70 -31.33 2.54
CA CYS A 33 -16.24 -31.32 3.93
C CYS A 33 -15.10 -30.28 4.12
N PHE A 34 -14.10 -30.29 3.27
CA PHE A 34 -13.00 -29.31 3.30
C PHE A 34 -13.51 -27.88 3.04
N ALA A 35 -14.48 -27.69 2.15
CA ALA A 35 -15.09 -26.39 1.91
C ALA A 35 -15.79 -25.85 3.17
N PHE A 36 -16.54 -26.67 3.89
CA PHE A 36 -17.17 -26.26 5.15
C PHE A 36 -16.17 -26.00 6.27
N ILE A 37 -15.12 -26.81 6.38
CA ILE A 37 -14.05 -26.55 7.36
C ILE A 37 -13.37 -25.20 7.05
N ALA A 38 -13.00 -24.93 5.81
CA ALA A 38 -12.40 -23.66 5.40
C ALA A 38 -13.35 -22.48 5.62
N PHE A 39 -14.65 -22.65 5.34
CA PHE A 39 -15.67 -21.65 5.63
C PHE A 39 -15.75 -21.35 7.15
N GLY A 40 -15.76 -22.40 8.00
CA GLY A 40 -15.73 -22.24 9.46
C GLY A 40 -14.47 -21.51 9.94
N LEU A 41 -13.31 -21.85 9.42
CA LEU A 41 -12.04 -21.17 9.74
C LEU A 41 -12.07 -19.67 9.35
N SER A 42 -12.83 -19.30 8.31
CA SER A 42 -12.97 -17.88 7.90
C SER A 42 -13.56 -17.00 9.00
N PHE A 43 -14.29 -17.53 9.97
CA PHE A 43 -14.83 -16.75 11.09
C PHE A 43 -13.79 -16.45 12.18
N SER A 44 -12.69 -17.19 12.20
CA SER A 44 -11.59 -16.98 13.14
C SER A 44 -10.63 -15.85 12.73
N PHE A 45 -10.77 -15.33 11.53
CA PHE A 45 -9.94 -14.23 11.06
C PHE A 45 -10.60 -12.87 11.33
N ASP A 46 -9.77 -11.90 11.74
CA ASP A 46 -10.22 -10.55 12.05
C ASP A 46 -10.79 -9.84 10.82
N LYS A 47 -11.87 -9.10 11.05
CA LYS A 47 -12.47 -8.26 10.04
C LYS A 47 -11.52 -7.10 9.72
N ARG A 48 -11.34 -6.78 8.43
CA ARG A 48 -10.57 -5.63 7.97
C ARG A 48 -11.42 -4.79 7.03
N TYR A 49 -11.24 -3.50 7.13
CA TYR A 49 -11.90 -2.48 6.33
C TYR A 49 -10.87 -1.78 5.46
N GLU A 50 -11.26 -1.43 4.25
CA GLU A 50 -10.40 -0.79 3.27
C GLU A 50 -10.98 0.55 2.86
N SER A 51 -10.25 1.63 3.16
CA SER A 51 -10.53 2.97 2.68
C SER A 51 -9.69 3.25 1.44
N ASN A 52 -10.31 3.85 0.42
CA ASN A 52 -9.70 4.10 -0.88
C ASN A 52 -9.80 5.58 -1.25
N ALA A 53 -8.80 6.09 -1.96
CA ALA A 53 -8.83 7.41 -2.59
C ALA A 53 -8.20 7.38 -3.98
N ILE A 54 -8.72 8.20 -4.88
CA ILE A 54 -8.17 8.42 -6.22
C ILE A 54 -7.65 9.84 -6.30
N LEU A 55 -6.39 9.97 -6.68
CA LEU A 55 -5.64 11.21 -6.66
C LEU A 55 -5.00 11.50 -8.00
N LYS A 56 -4.99 12.76 -8.37
CA LYS A 56 -4.25 13.26 -9.52
C LYS A 56 -3.02 14.00 -9.03
N VAL A 57 -1.87 13.72 -9.64
CA VAL A 57 -0.66 14.52 -9.41
C VAL A 57 -0.80 15.85 -10.14
N THR A 58 -0.70 16.93 -9.39
CA THR A 58 -0.74 18.28 -9.94
C THR A 58 0.62 18.62 -10.52
N ASN A 59 0.65 18.93 -11.81
CA ASN A 59 1.85 19.44 -12.46
C ASN A 59 1.89 20.96 -12.27
N SER A 60 2.56 21.45 -11.25
CA SER A 60 2.81 22.88 -11.05
C SER A 60 3.55 23.54 -12.24
N SER A 61 4.15 22.73 -13.10
CA SER A 61 4.83 23.18 -14.33
C SER A 61 3.92 23.35 -15.55
N GLN A 62 2.62 22.98 -15.48
CA GLN A 62 1.71 23.16 -16.63
C GLN A 62 1.19 24.59 -16.82
N THR A 63 1.40 25.49 -15.85
CA THR A 63 1.09 26.92 -16.02
C THR A 63 2.18 27.71 -16.74
N MET A 64 3.35 27.10 -16.97
CA MET A 64 4.34 27.69 -17.85
C MET A 64 4.06 27.20 -19.28
N ASN A 65 3.68 28.12 -20.18
CA ASN A 65 3.77 27.89 -21.62
C ASN A 65 5.12 27.21 -21.90
N PRO A 66 5.16 26.11 -22.67
CA PRO A 66 6.43 25.47 -22.98
C PRO A 66 7.32 26.54 -23.63
N ILE A 67 8.28 27.05 -22.86
CA ILE A 67 9.35 27.89 -23.38
C ILE A 67 9.97 27.03 -24.45
N SER A 68 9.80 27.46 -25.70
CA SER A 68 10.22 26.70 -26.89
C SER A 68 11.65 26.20 -26.65
N SER A 69 11.88 24.91 -26.85
CA SER A 69 13.16 24.23 -26.64
C SER A 69 14.35 24.84 -27.38
N ASN A 70 14.08 25.79 -28.24
CA ASN A 70 15.06 26.53 -29.05
C ASN A 70 15.55 27.85 -28.42
N SER A 71 15.09 28.19 -27.19
CA SER A 71 15.59 29.38 -26.49
C SER A 71 16.67 29.01 -25.49
N SER A 72 17.62 29.90 -25.23
CA SER A 72 18.61 29.73 -24.15
C SER A 72 17.99 29.45 -22.77
N LEU A 73 16.77 29.90 -22.58
CA LEU A 73 15.94 29.61 -21.40
C LEU A 73 15.44 28.15 -21.29
N GLY A 74 15.18 27.50 -22.46
CA GLY A 74 14.83 26.07 -22.48
C GLY A 74 16.00 25.18 -22.04
N ALA A 75 17.23 25.55 -22.37
CA ALA A 75 18.43 24.85 -21.92
C ALA A 75 18.65 25.01 -20.38
N ILE A 76 18.41 26.21 -19.84
CA ILE A 76 18.50 26.49 -18.40
C ILE A 76 17.40 25.72 -17.62
N ALA A 77 16.19 25.68 -18.17
CA ALA A 77 15.08 24.89 -17.57
C ALA A 77 15.38 23.39 -17.57
N ALA A 78 16.05 22.87 -18.60
CA ALA A 78 16.48 21.48 -18.67
C ALA A 78 17.58 21.15 -17.65
N ILE A 79 18.53 22.06 -17.43
CA ILE A 79 19.63 21.89 -16.44
C ILE A 79 19.12 22.01 -14.99
N SER A 80 18.12 22.87 -14.76
CA SER A 80 17.53 23.06 -13.43
C SER A 80 16.53 21.96 -13.01
N GLY A 81 16.36 20.90 -13.81
CA GLY A 81 15.47 19.78 -13.48
C GLY A 81 13.97 20.09 -13.65
N PHE A 82 13.62 21.26 -14.24
CA PHE A 82 12.22 21.65 -14.45
C PHE A 82 11.47 20.85 -15.54
N SER A 83 12.14 19.95 -16.26
CA SER A 83 11.57 19.18 -17.37
C SER A 83 11.13 17.75 -16.99
N GLY A 84 10.89 17.46 -15.71
CA GLY A 84 10.36 16.15 -15.29
C GLY A 84 9.01 15.85 -15.93
N SER A 85 8.94 14.80 -16.74
CA SER A 85 7.69 14.32 -17.32
C SER A 85 6.74 13.89 -16.19
N GLY A 86 5.42 14.07 -16.36
CA GLY A 86 4.43 13.73 -15.32
C GLY A 86 4.45 12.24 -14.87
N ALA A 87 5.13 11.37 -15.63
CA ALA A 87 5.36 9.98 -15.25
C ALA A 87 6.33 9.85 -14.07
N ASP A 88 7.41 10.64 -14.03
CA ASP A 88 8.41 10.61 -12.96
C ASP A 88 7.84 11.09 -11.61
N LYS A 89 6.89 12.03 -11.64
CA LYS A 89 6.28 12.54 -10.40
C LYS A 89 5.40 11.51 -9.68
N GLY A 90 4.68 10.67 -10.43
CA GLY A 90 3.88 9.60 -9.83
C GLY A 90 4.75 8.57 -9.13
N GLU A 91 5.84 8.15 -9.75
CA GLU A 91 6.82 7.23 -9.16
C GLU A 91 7.49 7.85 -7.93
N TYR A 92 7.85 9.14 -8.00
CA TYR A 92 8.38 9.88 -6.86
C TYR A 92 7.41 9.87 -5.67
N VAL A 93 6.13 10.22 -5.88
CA VAL A 93 5.09 10.20 -4.85
C VAL A 93 4.98 8.81 -4.20
N MET A 94 4.94 7.75 -5.01
CA MET A 94 4.87 6.39 -4.50
C MET A 94 6.11 6.02 -3.68
N ALA A 95 7.30 6.45 -4.11
CA ALA A 95 8.55 6.20 -3.38
C ALA A 95 8.58 6.95 -2.04
N VAL A 96 8.14 8.21 -2.02
CA VAL A 96 8.08 9.03 -0.80
C VAL A 96 7.13 8.41 0.21
N ILE A 97 5.89 8.10 -0.18
CA ILE A 97 4.88 7.52 0.73
C ILE A 97 5.35 6.18 1.32
N LYS A 98 6.07 5.36 0.55
CA LYS A 98 6.64 4.09 1.02
C LYS A 98 7.92 4.24 1.86
N SER A 99 8.46 5.44 1.98
CA SER A 99 9.72 5.67 2.67
C SER A 99 9.56 5.66 4.20
N ARG A 100 10.64 5.28 4.91
CA ARG A 100 10.68 5.32 6.38
C ARG A 100 10.62 6.75 6.92
N ARG A 101 11.26 7.69 6.23
CA ARG A 101 11.27 9.10 6.61
C ARG A 101 9.86 9.71 6.56
N PHE A 102 9.07 9.34 5.57
CA PHE A 102 7.68 9.79 5.48
C PHE A 102 6.84 9.21 6.61
N LEU A 103 6.99 7.92 6.90
CA LEU A 103 6.30 7.32 8.05
C LEU A 103 6.68 8.02 9.37
N GLU A 104 7.95 8.36 9.57
CA GLU A 104 8.40 9.08 10.77
C GLU A 104 7.58 10.36 10.97
N THR A 105 7.34 11.14 9.93
CA THR A 105 6.50 12.36 10.00
C THR A 105 5.01 12.07 10.27
N LEU A 106 4.51 10.90 9.89
CA LEU A 106 3.15 10.48 10.26
C LEU A 106 3.07 10.08 11.73
N LEU A 107 4.12 9.43 12.26
CA LEU A 107 4.19 8.98 13.65
C LEU A 107 4.32 10.14 14.66
N ASP A 108 4.65 11.35 14.21
CA ASP A 108 4.62 12.56 15.02
C ASP A 108 3.18 12.98 15.43
N ASN A 109 2.17 12.44 14.73
CA ASN A 109 0.77 12.66 15.07
C ASN A 109 0.31 11.67 16.15
N GLU A 110 -0.38 12.19 17.17
CA GLU A 110 -0.90 11.37 18.27
C GLU A 110 -1.82 10.25 17.77
N GLY A 111 -1.69 9.06 18.35
CA GLY A 111 -2.53 7.90 18.07
C GLY A 111 -2.15 7.12 16.81
N VAL A 112 -1.26 7.63 15.94
CA VAL A 112 -0.90 6.91 14.70
C VAL A 112 -0.10 5.65 15.01
N LEU A 113 0.90 5.74 15.90
CA LEU A 113 1.71 4.57 16.27
C LEU A 113 0.88 3.52 17.00
N GLU A 114 0.05 3.97 17.93
CA GLU A 114 -0.83 3.13 18.76
C GLU A 114 -1.82 2.37 17.87
N ASN A 115 -2.53 3.09 17.02
CA ASN A 115 -3.49 2.48 16.11
C ASN A 115 -2.82 1.61 15.04
N LEU A 116 -1.60 1.93 14.62
CA LEU A 116 -0.86 1.10 13.68
C LEU A 116 -0.41 -0.23 14.29
N MET A 117 0.04 -0.21 15.57
CA MET A 117 0.79 -1.33 16.15
C MET A 117 0.02 -2.11 17.21
N ALA A 118 -0.91 -1.49 17.92
CA ALA A 118 -1.52 -2.06 19.12
C ALA A 118 -2.99 -2.47 18.97
N VAL A 119 -3.63 -2.24 17.84
CA VAL A 119 -5.03 -2.61 17.64
C VAL A 119 -5.18 -4.14 17.61
N GLU A 120 -6.05 -4.67 18.47
CA GLU A 120 -6.46 -6.07 18.53
C GLU A 120 -7.80 -6.29 17.85
N SER A 121 -8.80 -5.45 18.18
CA SER A 121 -10.12 -5.52 17.58
C SER A 121 -10.77 -4.14 17.43
N PHE A 122 -11.86 -4.09 16.67
CA PHE A 122 -12.70 -2.91 16.51
C PHE A 122 -14.15 -3.31 16.79
N ASP A 123 -14.76 -2.65 17.75
CA ASP A 123 -16.17 -2.82 18.06
C ASP A 123 -17.02 -1.91 17.15
N GLU A 124 -17.89 -2.53 16.33
CA GLU A 124 -18.76 -1.82 15.38
C GLU A 124 -19.89 -1.05 16.09
N GLU A 125 -20.32 -1.50 17.28
CA GLU A 125 -21.43 -0.88 18.01
C GLU A 125 -20.99 0.39 18.75
N SER A 126 -19.90 0.28 19.52
CA SER A 126 -19.34 1.43 20.25
C SER A 126 -18.43 2.31 19.41
N LYS A 127 -18.03 1.84 18.21
CA LYS A 127 -17.04 2.47 17.32
C LYS A 127 -15.69 2.71 18.01
N SER A 128 -15.37 1.87 18.99
CA SER A 128 -14.14 1.94 19.76
C SER A 128 -13.10 0.93 19.27
N ILE A 129 -11.84 1.31 19.45
CA ILE A 129 -10.69 0.44 19.17
C ILE A 129 -10.31 -0.23 20.48
N GLU A 130 -10.16 -1.56 20.45
CA GLU A 130 -9.59 -2.32 21.54
C GLU A 130 -8.11 -2.56 21.27
N TYR A 131 -7.27 -2.21 22.24
CA TYR A 131 -5.84 -2.39 22.15
C TYR A 131 -5.41 -3.73 22.74
N ASN A 132 -4.40 -4.33 22.15
CA ASN A 132 -3.78 -5.53 22.67
C ASN A 132 -3.03 -5.21 23.97
N GLY A 133 -2.70 -6.25 24.76
CA GLY A 133 -2.02 -6.08 26.05
C GLY A 133 -0.61 -5.46 26.00
N PHE A 134 -0.17 -4.97 24.83
CA PHE A 134 1.12 -4.28 24.68
C PHE A 134 1.03 -2.76 24.82
N TYR A 135 -0.16 -2.21 24.78
CA TYR A 135 -0.42 -0.79 24.95
C TYR A 135 -1.59 -0.58 25.89
N ASP A 136 -1.41 0.29 26.84
CA ASP A 136 -2.43 0.71 27.81
C ASP A 136 -2.90 2.12 27.44
N ASP A 137 -4.16 2.23 27.02
CA ASP A 137 -4.76 3.48 26.57
C ASP A 137 -4.98 4.49 27.72
N GLU A 138 -5.21 4.01 28.95
CA GLU A 138 -5.40 4.88 30.12
C GLU A 138 -4.10 5.55 30.55
N THR A 139 -3.00 4.78 30.59
CA THR A 139 -1.68 5.28 31.00
C THR A 139 -0.82 5.73 29.82
N LYS A 140 -1.24 5.46 28.59
CA LYS A 140 -0.50 5.69 27.34
C LYS A 140 0.89 5.08 27.33
N GLN A 141 1.06 3.95 28.02
CA GLN A 141 2.34 3.26 28.16
C GLN A 141 2.37 1.96 27.34
N TRP A 142 3.55 1.72 26.76
CA TRP A 142 3.84 0.47 26.07
C TRP A 142 4.46 -0.53 27.04
N SER A 143 3.92 -1.76 27.06
CA SER A 143 4.41 -2.87 27.89
C SER A 143 4.49 -4.14 27.06
N ARG A 144 5.66 -4.43 26.48
CA ARG A 144 5.87 -5.64 25.70
C ARG A 144 6.52 -6.73 26.57
N PRO A 145 6.18 -8.01 26.38
CA PRO A 145 6.79 -9.09 27.13
C PRO A 145 8.28 -9.18 26.80
N LYS A 146 9.12 -9.06 27.83
CA LYS A 146 10.57 -9.27 27.71
C LYS A 146 10.82 -10.71 27.25
N LYS A 147 11.87 -10.89 26.42
CA LYS A 147 12.33 -12.15 25.79
C LYS A 147 11.87 -13.44 26.50
N THR A 148 10.87 -14.08 25.93
CA THR A 148 10.52 -15.46 26.30
C THR A 148 11.12 -16.39 25.25
N LEU A 149 11.66 -17.54 25.65
CA LEU A 149 12.23 -18.56 24.75
C LEU A 149 11.30 -18.86 23.56
N LEU A 150 10.00 -18.87 23.80
CA LEU A 150 8.96 -19.14 22.80
C LEU A 150 8.84 -18.01 21.76
N LEU A 151 8.98 -16.76 22.18
CA LEU A 151 8.98 -15.59 21.27
C LEU A 151 10.26 -15.54 20.41
N SER A 152 11.40 -15.95 20.99
CA SER A 152 12.66 -16.09 20.25
C SER A 152 12.57 -17.17 19.18
N LEU A 153 11.92 -18.30 19.48
CA LEU A 153 11.70 -19.39 18.51
C LEU A 153 10.78 -18.97 17.36
N LEU A 154 9.82 -18.06 17.61
CA LEU A 154 8.91 -17.48 16.63
C LEU A 154 9.53 -16.28 15.86
N GLY A 155 10.82 -15.98 16.12
CA GLY A 155 11.53 -14.87 15.47
C GLY A 155 11.09 -13.46 15.92
N LYS A 156 10.24 -13.34 16.96
CA LYS A 156 9.77 -12.07 17.50
C LYS A 156 10.63 -11.66 18.70
N ASN A 157 11.73 -10.98 18.46
CA ASN A 157 12.57 -10.39 19.50
C ASN A 157 12.24 -8.89 19.63
N PHE A 158 11.43 -8.52 20.60
CA PHE A 158 11.22 -7.11 20.95
C PHE A 158 12.46 -6.59 21.68
N ILE A 159 13.08 -5.54 21.14
CA ILE A 159 14.30 -4.92 21.69
C ILE A 159 13.90 -3.85 22.70
N THR A 160 12.76 -3.18 22.47
CA THR A 160 12.26 -2.05 23.28
C THR A 160 10.80 -2.26 23.65
N ASP A 161 10.34 -1.65 24.72
CA ASP A 161 8.93 -1.68 25.14
C ASP A 161 8.06 -0.96 24.09
N LYS A 162 8.49 0.21 23.60
CA LYS A 162 7.84 0.93 22.49
C LYS A 162 8.25 0.34 21.14
N PRO A 163 7.32 0.22 20.16
CA PRO A 163 7.64 -0.20 18.80
C PRO A 163 8.71 0.68 18.15
N THR A 164 9.62 0.05 17.44
CA THR A 164 10.65 0.76 16.67
C THR A 164 10.10 1.27 15.34
N LEU A 165 10.74 2.28 14.76
CA LEU A 165 10.38 2.79 13.43
C LEU A 165 10.42 1.68 12.36
N LEU A 166 11.32 0.71 12.47
CA LEU A 166 11.42 -0.39 11.52
C LEU A 166 10.22 -1.34 11.62
N GLU A 167 9.81 -1.70 12.84
CA GLU A 167 8.61 -2.51 13.06
C GLU A 167 7.35 -1.81 12.56
N ALA A 168 7.21 -0.52 12.88
CA ALA A 168 6.11 0.30 12.40
C ALA A 168 6.09 0.40 10.86
N HIS A 169 7.25 0.52 10.22
CA HIS A 169 7.35 0.60 8.77
C HIS A 169 6.98 -0.71 8.08
N GLU A 170 7.33 -1.87 8.64
CA GLU A 170 6.89 -3.16 8.12
C GLU A 170 5.36 -3.30 8.20
N LYS A 171 4.76 -2.90 9.32
CA LYS A 171 3.31 -2.91 9.48
C LYS A 171 2.63 -1.94 8.51
N TYR A 172 3.17 -0.72 8.39
CA TYR A 172 2.68 0.32 7.48
C TYR A 172 2.66 -0.17 6.03
N LYS A 173 3.73 -0.79 5.53
CA LYS A 173 3.78 -1.34 4.16
C LYS A 173 2.74 -2.43 3.90
N ASN A 174 2.33 -3.15 4.94
CA ASN A 174 1.34 -4.22 4.82
C ASN A 174 -0.10 -3.70 4.79
N ILE A 175 -0.35 -2.51 5.35
CA ILE A 175 -1.70 -1.93 5.42
C ILE A 175 -1.92 -0.85 4.36
N VAL A 176 -0.85 -0.19 3.88
CA VAL A 176 -0.94 0.87 2.86
C VAL A 176 -0.52 0.32 1.51
N SER A 177 -1.45 0.33 0.57
CA SER A 177 -1.19 0.00 -0.83
C SER A 177 -1.28 1.26 -1.68
N ILE A 178 -0.30 1.47 -2.55
CA ILE A 178 -0.28 2.60 -3.48
C ILE A 178 0.23 2.13 -4.83
N TYR A 179 -0.49 2.52 -5.87
CA TYR A 179 -0.10 2.28 -7.25
C TYR A 179 -0.61 3.38 -8.18
N GLN A 180 0.07 3.55 -9.30
CA GLN A 180 -0.36 4.43 -10.38
C GLN A 180 -0.96 3.59 -11.49
N ASP A 181 -2.18 3.91 -11.89
CA ASP A 181 -2.83 3.27 -13.03
C ASP A 181 -2.14 3.70 -14.34
N ARG A 182 -1.91 2.74 -15.22
CA ARG A 182 -1.18 2.99 -16.48
C ARG A 182 -2.02 3.71 -17.52
N GLN A 183 -3.34 3.61 -17.44
CA GLN A 183 -4.26 4.19 -18.43
C GLN A 183 -4.57 5.65 -18.13
N ASP A 184 -5.04 5.93 -16.90
CA ASP A 184 -5.47 7.27 -16.50
C ASP A 184 -4.39 8.10 -15.79
N LYS A 185 -3.25 7.45 -15.41
CA LYS A 185 -2.14 8.05 -14.67
C LYS A 185 -2.52 8.56 -13.27
N PHE A 186 -3.70 8.22 -12.77
CA PHE A 186 -4.10 8.56 -11.41
C PHE A 186 -3.40 7.65 -10.39
N ILE A 187 -3.13 8.20 -9.23
CA ILE A 187 -2.62 7.47 -8.10
C ILE A 187 -3.81 6.96 -7.29
N ARG A 188 -3.81 5.66 -7.03
CA ARG A 188 -4.77 5.02 -6.14
C ARG A 188 -4.07 4.62 -4.86
N ILE A 189 -4.58 5.10 -3.74
CA ILE A 189 -4.10 4.77 -2.41
C ILE A 189 -5.22 4.02 -1.69
N SER A 190 -4.87 2.91 -1.04
CA SER A 190 -5.77 2.20 -0.14
C SER A 190 -5.09 1.91 1.19
N VAL A 191 -5.86 2.01 2.26
CA VAL A 191 -5.46 1.67 3.62
C VAL A 191 -6.39 0.59 4.14
N THR A 192 -5.83 -0.56 4.51
CA THR A 192 -6.58 -1.70 5.06
C THR A 192 -6.28 -1.86 6.53
N HIS A 193 -7.30 -1.68 7.40
CA HIS A 193 -7.13 -1.75 8.84
C HIS A 193 -8.34 -2.40 9.52
N MET A 194 -8.22 -2.80 10.79
CA MET A 194 -9.33 -3.35 11.58
C MET A 194 -10.36 -2.26 11.90
N SER A 195 -9.91 -1.04 12.22
CA SER A 195 -10.79 0.13 12.39
C SER A 195 -11.02 0.82 11.05
N PRO A 196 -12.29 0.96 10.61
CA PRO A 196 -12.63 1.71 9.39
C PRO A 196 -12.37 3.20 9.53
N ILE A 197 -12.49 3.74 10.75
CA ILE A 197 -12.22 5.14 11.07
C ILE A 197 -10.73 5.42 10.88
N PHE A 198 -9.88 4.64 11.54
CA PHE A 198 -8.43 4.82 11.40
C PHE A 198 -7.94 4.60 9.97
N ALA A 199 -8.54 3.66 9.22
CA ALA A 199 -8.19 3.47 7.80
C ALA A 199 -8.41 4.74 6.97
N ASN A 200 -9.56 5.42 7.18
CA ASN A 200 -9.87 6.68 6.52
C ASN A 200 -8.97 7.83 6.99
N ASP A 201 -8.78 7.95 8.29
CA ASP A 201 -8.01 9.04 8.89
C ASP A 201 -6.53 8.95 8.51
N LEU A 202 -5.96 7.74 8.53
CA LEU A 202 -4.58 7.51 8.09
C LEU A 202 -4.40 7.85 6.60
N LEU A 203 -5.37 7.46 5.75
CA LEU A 203 -5.32 7.81 4.33
C LEU A 203 -5.38 9.31 4.11
N ALA A 204 -6.30 10.01 4.78
CA ALA A 204 -6.41 11.46 4.72
C ALA A 204 -5.13 12.15 5.25
N LEU A 205 -4.55 11.62 6.34
CA LEU A 205 -3.30 12.10 6.91
C LEU A 205 -2.12 11.91 5.95
N ILE A 206 -2.02 10.77 5.26
CA ILE A 206 -0.99 10.51 4.24
C ILE A 206 -1.02 11.60 3.16
N VAL A 207 -2.20 11.89 2.62
CA VAL A 207 -2.35 12.88 1.53
C VAL A 207 -2.06 14.29 2.01
N SER A 208 -2.62 14.70 3.15
CA SER A 208 -2.42 16.05 3.70
C SER A 208 -0.96 16.30 4.11
N ASN A 209 -0.32 15.30 4.74
CA ASN A 209 1.07 15.41 5.17
C ASN A 209 2.03 15.50 3.97
N LEU A 210 1.80 14.69 2.93
CA LEU A 210 2.61 14.77 1.72
C LEU A 210 2.47 16.14 1.03
N ASN A 211 1.23 16.64 0.88
CA ASN A 211 0.98 17.96 0.31
C ASN A 211 1.69 19.05 1.13
N SER A 212 1.64 18.99 2.45
CA SER A 212 2.31 19.94 3.34
C SER A 212 3.84 19.89 3.23
N ILE A 213 4.43 18.69 3.17
CA ILE A 213 5.88 18.52 3.04
C ILE A 213 6.37 19.09 1.72
N GLU A 214 5.72 18.72 0.60
CA GLU A 214 6.14 19.17 -0.73
C GLU A 214 5.88 20.66 -0.94
N SER A 215 4.77 21.19 -0.42
CA SER A 215 4.49 22.63 -0.44
C SER A 215 5.57 23.42 0.31
N LYS A 216 5.93 23.00 1.53
CA LYS A 216 6.99 23.64 2.31
C LYS A 216 8.37 23.57 1.64
N LYS A 217 8.69 22.41 1.08
CA LYS A 217 9.95 22.20 0.34
C LYS A 217 10.04 23.15 -0.86
N ASP A 218 9.01 23.14 -1.71
CA ASP A 218 8.97 23.97 -2.90
C ASP A 218 8.93 25.47 -2.56
N PHE A 219 8.31 25.86 -1.46
CA PHE A 219 8.35 27.23 -0.93
C PHE A 219 9.77 27.66 -0.57
N LEU A 220 10.50 26.84 0.17
CA LEU A 220 11.87 27.13 0.58
C LEU A 220 12.81 27.21 -0.63
N GLU A 221 12.73 26.23 -1.55
CA GLU A 221 13.52 26.22 -2.77
C GLU A 221 13.23 27.45 -3.65
N SER A 222 11.95 27.85 -3.78
CA SER A 222 11.60 29.05 -4.56
C SER A 222 12.11 30.31 -3.89
N ARG A 223 12.14 30.38 -2.56
CA ARG A 223 12.66 31.51 -1.82
C ARG A 223 14.17 31.65 -2.01
N GLU A 224 14.91 30.56 -1.84
CA GLU A 224 16.36 30.54 -2.08
C GLU A 224 16.70 30.94 -3.54
N ALA A 225 15.93 30.43 -4.50
CA ALA A 225 16.09 30.80 -5.90
C ALA A 225 15.82 32.28 -6.16
N LEU A 226 14.79 32.87 -5.52
CA LEU A 226 14.49 34.30 -5.63
C LEU A 226 15.60 35.15 -5.02
N ASP A 227 16.12 34.80 -3.84
CA ASP A 227 17.20 35.54 -3.19
C ASP A 227 18.44 35.60 -4.09
N TYR A 228 18.80 34.46 -4.72
CA TYR A 228 19.88 34.39 -5.71
C TYR A 228 19.60 35.23 -6.98
N LEU A 229 18.38 35.16 -7.52
CA LEU A 229 18.02 35.90 -8.74
C LEU A 229 17.97 37.41 -8.52
N TYR A 230 17.59 37.87 -7.34
CA TYR A 230 17.61 39.31 -6.99
C TYR A 230 19.06 39.84 -6.87
N GLU A 231 19.97 39.04 -6.31
CA GLU A 231 21.39 39.40 -6.23
C GLU A 231 22.02 39.47 -7.64
N GLU A 232 21.68 38.54 -8.54
CA GLU A 232 22.18 38.51 -9.90
C GLU A 232 21.59 39.63 -10.77
N LEU A 233 20.35 40.08 -10.50
CA LEU A 233 19.68 41.16 -11.25
C LEU A 233 20.47 42.50 -11.15
N ASP A 234 21.12 42.75 -10.01
CA ASP A 234 21.91 43.95 -9.78
C ASP A 234 23.27 43.91 -10.49
N SER A 235 23.78 42.72 -10.83
CA SER A 235 25.13 42.53 -11.36
C SER A 235 25.24 42.67 -12.88
N SER A 236 24.15 42.48 -13.68
CA SER A 236 24.27 42.35 -15.13
C SER A 236 23.06 42.92 -15.92
N ILE A 237 23.33 43.99 -16.72
CA ILE A 237 22.32 44.66 -17.54
C ILE A 237 21.84 43.79 -18.71
N LEU A 238 22.68 42.89 -19.24
CA LEU A 238 22.39 42.08 -20.43
C LEU A 238 21.45 40.90 -20.21
N ILE A 239 21.26 40.47 -18.95
CA ILE A 239 20.46 39.28 -18.59
C ILE A 239 19.13 39.66 -17.92
N ARG A 240 18.88 40.97 -17.76
CA ARG A 240 17.75 41.49 -16.96
C ARG A 240 16.38 40.96 -17.39
N ASP A 241 16.09 40.84 -18.68
CA ASP A 241 14.80 40.32 -19.18
C ASP A 241 14.61 38.82 -18.87
N ALA A 242 15.69 38.04 -18.99
CA ALA A 242 15.65 36.62 -18.68
C ALA A 242 15.46 36.37 -17.18
N THR A 243 16.21 37.10 -16.36
CA THR A 243 16.15 37.03 -14.89
C THR A 243 14.77 37.49 -14.40
N SER A 244 14.19 38.56 -14.95
CA SER A 244 12.84 39.01 -14.56
C SER A 244 11.77 37.93 -14.83
N LYS A 245 11.84 37.22 -15.95
CA LYS A 245 10.92 36.10 -16.25
C LYS A 245 11.09 34.92 -15.30
N LEU A 246 12.33 34.63 -14.88
CA LEU A 246 12.60 33.60 -13.88
C LEU A 246 12.07 34.00 -12.51
N ILE A 247 12.23 35.25 -12.11
CA ILE A 247 11.65 35.80 -10.87
C ILE A 247 10.13 35.65 -10.87
N GLU A 248 9.46 36.09 -11.96
CA GLU A 248 8.00 35.95 -12.11
C GLU A 248 7.57 34.48 -11.95
N SER A 249 8.29 33.57 -12.59
CA SER A 249 8.05 32.12 -12.48
C SER A 249 8.18 31.59 -11.06
N GLN A 250 9.24 31.99 -10.34
CA GLN A 250 9.46 31.58 -8.95
C GLN A 250 8.42 32.18 -8.01
N LEU A 251 8.01 33.44 -8.23
CA LEU A 251 6.91 34.05 -7.47
C LEU A 251 5.59 33.32 -7.69
N GLN A 252 5.27 32.95 -8.94
CA GLN A 252 4.07 32.13 -9.22
C GLN A 252 4.14 30.77 -8.51
N LYS A 253 5.28 30.08 -8.55
CA LYS A 253 5.47 28.82 -7.82
C LYS A 253 5.26 29.02 -6.31
N GLN A 254 5.87 30.06 -5.74
CA GLN A 254 5.74 30.39 -4.31
C GLN A 254 4.28 30.71 -3.93
N MET A 255 3.55 31.45 -4.75
CA MET A 255 2.13 31.73 -4.51
C MET A 255 1.29 30.45 -4.51
N LEU A 256 1.52 29.53 -5.44
CA LEU A 256 0.79 28.26 -5.50
C LEU A 256 1.00 27.40 -4.24
N THR A 257 2.20 27.41 -3.64
CA THR A 257 2.45 26.69 -2.40
C THR A 257 1.64 27.23 -1.22
N GLN A 258 1.22 28.49 -1.23
CA GLN A 258 0.49 29.11 -0.13
C GLN A 258 -1.05 29.06 -0.30
N ILE A 259 -1.54 28.94 -1.53
CA ILE A 259 -2.98 29.04 -1.84
C ILE A 259 -3.65 27.67 -1.83
N SER A 260 -2.94 26.60 -2.14
CA SER A 260 -3.53 25.28 -2.38
C SER A 260 -3.20 24.28 -1.30
N ASP A 261 -4.22 23.84 -0.57
CA ASP A 261 -4.10 22.69 0.35
C ASP A 261 -3.80 21.39 -0.41
N ASP A 262 -4.30 21.25 -1.65
CA ASP A 262 -4.09 20.12 -2.56
C ASP A 262 -2.92 20.42 -3.52
N TYR A 263 -1.74 20.72 -2.97
CA TYR A 263 -0.59 21.22 -3.73
C TYR A 263 -0.02 20.21 -4.74
N LEU A 264 0.34 19.03 -4.28
CA LEU A 264 0.93 17.95 -5.11
C LEU A 264 -0.10 16.91 -5.52
N LEU A 265 -0.94 16.50 -4.58
CA LEU A 265 -1.99 15.51 -4.77
C LEU A 265 -3.36 16.14 -4.64
N GLN A 266 -4.10 16.17 -5.74
CA GLN A 266 -5.48 16.63 -5.79
C GLN A 266 -6.43 15.43 -5.76
N TYR A 267 -7.45 15.48 -4.91
CA TYR A 267 -8.47 14.45 -4.86
C TYR A 267 -9.36 14.47 -6.11
N ILE A 268 -9.45 13.33 -6.78
CA ILE A 268 -10.50 13.03 -7.75
C ILE A 268 -11.67 12.37 -7.01
N ASP A 269 -11.34 11.42 -6.13
CA ASP A 269 -12.30 10.81 -5.22
C ASP A 269 -11.67 10.75 -3.81
N ARG A 270 -12.40 11.29 -2.83
CA ARG A 270 -11.90 11.37 -1.45
C ARG A 270 -12.08 10.05 -0.74
N SER A 271 -11.22 9.80 0.24
CA SER A 271 -11.38 8.67 1.14
C SER A 271 -12.70 8.75 1.89
N TYR A 272 -13.26 7.61 2.19
CA TYR A 272 -14.49 7.46 2.97
C TYR A 272 -14.34 6.37 4.01
N ILE A 273 -15.15 6.45 5.07
CA ILE A 273 -15.21 5.41 6.09
C ILE A 273 -15.97 4.21 5.50
N PRO A 274 -15.31 3.05 5.31
CA PRO A 274 -15.96 1.90 4.70
C PRO A 274 -17.03 1.29 5.61
N GLU A 275 -18.22 1.08 5.07
CA GLU A 275 -19.35 0.46 5.78
C GLU A 275 -19.26 -1.08 5.79
N ARG A 276 -18.53 -1.66 4.83
CA ARG A 276 -18.44 -3.10 4.66
C ARG A 276 -16.99 -3.56 4.81
N LYS A 277 -16.82 -4.72 5.45
CA LYS A 277 -15.50 -5.34 5.54
C LYS A 277 -14.99 -5.75 4.14
N SER A 278 -13.72 -5.52 3.87
CA SER A 278 -13.04 -5.95 2.65
C SER A 278 -12.46 -7.37 2.77
N SER A 279 -12.06 -7.78 3.98
CA SER A 279 -11.41 -9.08 4.23
C SER A 279 -11.84 -9.65 5.60
N PRO A 280 -11.87 -10.99 5.77
CA PRO A 280 -11.75 -12.02 4.75
C PRO A 280 -13.01 -12.19 3.92
N SER A 281 -12.84 -12.55 2.63
CA SER A 281 -13.93 -12.95 1.76
C SER A 281 -14.33 -14.39 2.08
N ARG A 282 -15.47 -14.60 2.76
CA ARG A 282 -15.96 -15.93 3.16
C ARG A 282 -16.15 -16.85 1.96
N LEU A 283 -16.62 -16.29 0.83
CA LEU A 283 -16.80 -17.03 -0.40
C LEU A 283 -15.46 -17.55 -0.95
N LEU A 284 -14.39 -16.75 -0.87
CA LEU A 284 -13.07 -17.16 -1.33
C LEU A 284 -12.54 -18.34 -0.51
N PHE A 285 -12.72 -18.31 0.83
CA PHE A 285 -12.34 -19.42 1.70
C PHE A 285 -13.09 -20.70 1.37
N LEU A 286 -14.38 -20.62 1.08
CA LEU A 286 -15.19 -21.76 0.67
C LEU A 286 -14.68 -22.37 -0.65
N ILE A 287 -14.41 -21.52 -1.65
CA ILE A 287 -13.89 -21.94 -2.96
C ILE A 287 -12.50 -22.58 -2.80
N MET A 288 -11.58 -21.95 -2.03
CA MET A 288 -10.24 -22.50 -1.79
C MET A 288 -10.33 -23.85 -1.05
N GLY A 289 -11.18 -23.94 -0.04
CA GLY A 289 -11.42 -25.20 0.68
C GLY A 289 -11.93 -26.30 -0.24
N PHE A 290 -12.86 -25.97 -1.13
CA PHE A 290 -13.39 -26.92 -2.11
C PHE A 290 -12.28 -27.46 -3.03
N PHE A 291 -11.45 -26.60 -3.61
CA PHE A 291 -10.34 -27.02 -4.47
C PHE A 291 -9.28 -27.82 -3.71
N LEU A 292 -8.94 -27.43 -2.49
CA LEU A 292 -8.05 -28.20 -1.63
C LEU A 292 -8.60 -29.60 -1.33
N GLY A 293 -9.89 -29.69 -1.00
CA GLY A 293 -10.57 -30.96 -0.77
C GLY A 293 -10.64 -31.82 -2.03
N LEU A 294 -10.85 -31.20 -3.19
CA LEU A 294 -10.84 -31.88 -4.47
C LEU A 294 -9.46 -32.46 -4.78
N PHE A 295 -8.40 -31.71 -4.56
CA PHE A 295 -7.02 -32.18 -4.74
C PHE A 295 -6.68 -33.31 -3.75
N ALA A 296 -7.02 -33.16 -2.47
CA ALA A 296 -6.82 -34.20 -1.48
C ALA A 296 -7.58 -35.49 -1.78
N SER A 297 -8.82 -35.38 -2.29
CA SER A 297 -9.63 -36.56 -2.67
C SER A 297 -9.06 -37.29 -3.88
N PHE A 298 -8.49 -36.58 -4.86
CA PHE A 298 -7.77 -37.22 -5.97
C PHE A 298 -6.57 -38.00 -5.48
N ILE A 299 -5.74 -37.41 -4.62
CA ILE A 299 -4.59 -38.12 -4.04
C ILE A 299 -5.06 -39.37 -3.31
N TYR A 300 -6.11 -39.26 -2.50
CA TYR A 300 -6.63 -40.39 -1.75
C TYR A 300 -7.13 -41.51 -2.67
N VAL A 301 -7.92 -41.20 -3.71
CA VAL A 301 -8.47 -42.20 -4.63
C VAL A 301 -7.36 -42.88 -5.45
N PHE A 302 -6.33 -42.14 -5.90
CA PHE A 302 -5.27 -42.69 -6.72
C PHE A 302 -4.21 -43.45 -5.95
N PHE A 303 -3.83 -43.02 -4.75
CA PHE A 303 -2.73 -43.63 -4.01
C PHE A 303 -3.15 -44.62 -2.93
N TYR A 304 -4.35 -44.47 -2.36
CA TYR A 304 -4.74 -45.30 -1.21
C TYR A 304 -5.71 -46.42 -1.61
N LYS A 305 -6.65 -46.15 -2.49
CA LYS A 305 -7.65 -47.14 -2.89
C LYS A 305 -7.15 -48.16 -3.92
N GLU A 306 -6.02 -47.87 -4.58
CA GLU A 306 -5.34 -48.85 -5.48
C GLU A 306 -4.63 -49.98 -4.71
N LYS A 307 -4.47 -49.88 -3.39
CA LYS A 307 -3.90 -50.95 -2.54
C LYS A 307 -4.95 -51.94 -2.02
N GLU A 308 -6.23 -51.65 -2.13
CA GLU A 308 -7.33 -52.51 -1.64
C GLU A 308 -8.04 -53.32 -2.73
N ASP A 309 -7.87 -53.01 -4.03
CA ASP A 309 -8.30 -53.80 -5.17
C ASP A 309 -7.12 -54.63 -5.71
#